data_0284341a65ff8d3b92a4510b11961a75
#
_entry.id   0284341a65ff8d3b92a4510b11961a75
#
_cell.length_a   1.000
_cell.length_b   1.000
_cell.length_c   1.000
_cell.angle_alpha   90.00
_cell.angle_beta   90.00
_cell.angle_gamma   90.00
#
_symmetry.space_group_name_H-M   'P 1'
#
loop_
_entity.id
_entity.type
_entity.pdbx_description
1 polymer ?
#
loop_
_entity_poly.entity_id
_entity_poly.type
_entity_poly.pdbx_seq_one_letter_code
_entity_poly.pdbx_strand_id
1 'polypeptide(L)'
;MAQETKKLTPEELEESGIAVFREEAAERLAELEETMMELENTPADPELIGAAFRALHTIKGSGAMFGFSEIESFTHHIENAFDQVRDGKIPVTPDLIALTLAAHDQIGKMLDSTHSDENDLQKQAEITNAFKKLLAKDVSEEERTETEAVEDSKRSADPLTYRI
;
A
#
# COMPACT_ATOMS: atom_id res chain seq x y z
N MET A 1 -31.47 1.95 41.23
CA MET A 1 -30.07 1.48 41.37
C MET A 1 -29.21 2.20 40.36
N ALA A 2 -28.36 3.10 40.81
CA ALA A 2 -27.43 3.79 39.92
C ALA A 2 -26.35 2.79 39.50
N GLN A 3 -26.27 2.50 38.20
CA GLN A 3 -25.10 1.80 37.70
C GLN A 3 -23.93 2.77 37.80
N GLU A 4 -23.01 2.48 38.71
CA GLU A 4 -21.75 3.22 38.71
C GLU A 4 -21.02 2.95 37.41
N THR A 5 -21.00 3.95 36.56
CA THR A 5 -20.12 3.93 35.37
C THR A 5 -18.68 4.01 35.90
N LYS A 6 -18.03 2.87 35.99
CA LYS A 6 -16.62 2.79 36.32
C LYS A 6 -15.83 3.63 35.33
N LYS A 7 -15.24 4.73 35.81
CA LYS A 7 -14.31 5.50 34.97
C LYS A 7 -13.05 4.65 34.76
N LEU A 8 -12.79 4.34 33.52
CA LEU A 8 -11.57 3.63 33.13
C LEU A 8 -10.35 4.50 33.43
N THR A 9 -9.29 3.88 33.92
CA THR A 9 -8.00 4.57 34.08
C THR A 9 -7.40 4.88 32.71
N PRO A 10 -6.47 5.85 32.59
CA PRO A 10 -5.79 6.11 31.31
C PRO A 10 -5.14 4.89 30.72
N GLU A 11 -4.57 4.00 31.53
CA GLU A 11 -3.97 2.73 31.09
C GLU A 11 -5.02 1.76 30.52
N GLU A 12 -6.16 1.63 31.19
CA GLU A 12 -7.27 0.80 30.72
C GLU A 12 -7.87 1.33 29.41
N LEU A 13 -7.94 2.67 29.24
CA LEU A 13 -8.39 3.32 28.01
C LEU A 13 -7.42 3.04 26.86
N GLU A 14 -6.13 3.09 27.13
CA GLU A 14 -5.08 2.83 26.14
C GLU A 14 -5.12 1.37 25.69
N GLU A 15 -5.20 0.41 26.62
CA GLU A 15 -5.34 -1.01 26.32
C GLU A 15 -6.60 -1.31 25.53
N SER A 16 -7.72 -0.68 25.89
CA SER A 16 -8.99 -0.81 25.19
C SER A 16 -8.90 -0.27 23.77
N GLY A 17 -8.23 0.87 23.56
CA GLY A 17 -7.98 1.47 22.25
C GLY A 17 -7.12 0.57 21.36
N ILE A 18 -6.07 -0.02 21.93
CA ILE A 18 -5.18 -0.96 21.22
C ILE A 18 -5.96 -2.21 20.79
N ALA A 19 -6.82 -2.76 21.67
CA ALA A 19 -7.64 -3.92 21.33
C ALA A 19 -8.61 -3.62 20.18
N VAL A 20 -9.26 -2.45 20.20
CA VAL A 20 -10.14 -1.99 19.11
C VAL A 20 -9.36 -1.80 17.82
N PHE A 21 -8.18 -1.21 17.89
CA PHE A 21 -7.30 -1.04 16.73
C PHE A 21 -6.94 -2.38 16.09
N ARG A 22 -6.52 -3.35 16.89
CA ARG A 22 -6.15 -4.69 16.41
C ARG A 22 -7.33 -5.39 15.73
N GLU A 23 -8.51 -5.28 16.30
CA GLU A 23 -9.73 -5.86 15.74
C GLU A 23 -10.09 -5.20 14.40
N GLU A 24 -10.08 -3.87 14.33
CA GLU A 24 -10.34 -3.12 13.11
C GLU A 24 -9.30 -3.42 12.03
N ALA A 25 -8.04 -3.44 12.38
CA ALA A 25 -6.96 -3.76 11.45
C ALA A 25 -7.08 -5.17 10.90
N ALA A 26 -7.45 -6.14 11.73
CA ALA A 26 -7.70 -7.53 11.31
C ALA A 26 -8.84 -7.61 10.29
N GLU A 27 -9.92 -6.85 10.48
CA GLU A 27 -11.03 -6.76 9.53
C GLU A 27 -10.58 -6.14 8.19
N ARG A 28 -9.79 -5.07 8.24
CA ARG A 28 -9.26 -4.43 7.03
C ARG A 28 -8.28 -5.35 6.29
N LEU A 29 -7.49 -6.12 7.01
CA LEU A 29 -6.60 -7.12 6.40
C LEU A 29 -7.38 -8.24 5.71
N ALA A 30 -8.47 -8.71 6.31
CA ALA A 30 -9.35 -9.70 5.69
C ALA A 30 -9.97 -9.17 4.40
N GLU A 31 -10.42 -7.92 4.39
CA GLU A 31 -10.93 -7.25 3.18
C GLU A 31 -9.86 -7.12 2.11
N LEU A 32 -8.64 -6.77 2.51
CA LEU A 32 -7.51 -6.63 1.58
C LEU A 32 -7.19 -7.98 0.91
N GLU A 33 -7.16 -9.06 1.68
CA GLU A 33 -6.92 -10.40 1.15
C GLU A 33 -7.98 -10.80 0.13
N GLU A 34 -9.25 -10.64 0.48
CA GLU A 34 -10.38 -10.91 -0.42
C GLU A 34 -10.30 -10.08 -1.70
N THR A 35 -10.00 -8.80 -1.57
CA THR A 35 -9.82 -7.87 -2.68
C THR A 35 -8.68 -8.31 -3.60
N MET A 36 -7.55 -8.77 -3.04
CA MET A 36 -6.43 -9.28 -3.83
C MET A 36 -6.82 -10.53 -4.62
N MET A 37 -7.59 -11.43 -4.02
CA MET A 37 -8.07 -12.62 -4.71
C MET A 37 -9.02 -12.28 -5.86
N GLU A 38 -9.89 -11.30 -5.68
CA GLU A 38 -10.78 -10.82 -6.74
C GLU A 38 -10.02 -10.09 -7.86
N LEU A 39 -8.98 -9.33 -7.52
CA LEU A 39 -8.13 -8.65 -8.50
C LEU A 39 -7.35 -9.61 -9.40
N GLU A 40 -7.09 -10.84 -8.97
CA GLU A 40 -6.50 -11.87 -9.83
C GLU A 40 -7.36 -12.13 -11.07
N ASN A 41 -8.69 -12.07 -10.93
CA ASN A 41 -9.64 -12.30 -12.00
C ASN A 41 -9.99 -11.02 -12.78
N THR A 42 -10.00 -9.87 -12.10
CA THR A 42 -10.37 -8.57 -12.68
C THR A 42 -9.37 -7.49 -12.29
N PRO A 43 -8.13 -7.53 -12.84
CA PRO A 43 -7.04 -6.67 -12.37
C PRO A 43 -7.23 -5.17 -12.68
N ALA A 44 -8.13 -4.83 -13.58
CA ALA A 44 -8.39 -3.44 -13.95
C ALA A 44 -9.64 -2.84 -13.28
N ASP A 45 -10.29 -3.58 -12.38
CA ASP A 45 -11.51 -3.12 -11.72
C ASP A 45 -11.22 -1.96 -10.75
N PRO A 46 -11.71 -0.73 -11.04
CA PRO A 46 -11.42 0.43 -10.21
C PRO A 46 -12.06 0.37 -8.81
N GLU A 47 -13.16 -0.36 -8.65
CA GLU A 47 -13.79 -0.53 -7.34
C GLU A 47 -12.94 -1.40 -6.42
N LEU A 48 -12.34 -2.47 -6.94
CA LEU A 48 -11.44 -3.34 -6.20
C LEU A 48 -10.13 -2.61 -5.85
N ILE A 49 -9.58 -1.87 -6.79
CA ILE A 49 -8.38 -1.05 -6.56
C ILE A 49 -8.65 -0.01 -5.46
N GLY A 50 -9.79 0.67 -5.53
CA GLY A 50 -10.23 1.63 -4.52
C GLY A 50 -10.44 0.99 -3.15
N ALA A 51 -10.99 -0.22 -3.10
CA ALA A 51 -11.20 -0.97 -1.86
C ALA A 51 -9.87 -1.33 -1.20
N ALA A 52 -8.88 -1.78 -1.97
CA ALA A 52 -7.53 -2.06 -1.48
C ALA A 52 -6.88 -0.79 -0.91
N PHE A 53 -6.96 0.30 -1.63
CA PHE A 53 -6.43 1.59 -1.18
C PHE A 53 -7.05 2.03 0.14
N ARG A 54 -8.39 1.96 0.26
CA ARG A 54 -9.09 2.36 1.49
C ARG A 54 -8.75 1.48 2.68
N ALA A 55 -8.62 0.17 2.48
CA ALA A 55 -8.22 -0.74 3.55
C ALA A 55 -6.83 -0.38 4.09
N LEU A 56 -5.87 -0.16 3.20
CA LEU A 56 -4.51 0.25 3.57
C LEU A 56 -4.49 1.61 4.24
N HIS A 57 -5.24 2.55 3.72
CA HIS A 57 -5.34 3.90 4.29
C HIS A 57 -5.90 3.87 5.72
N THR A 58 -6.91 3.05 5.97
CA THR A 58 -7.50 2.88 7.31
C THR A 58 -6.51 2.26 8.29
N ILE A 59 -5.80 1.20 7.88
CA ILE A 59 -4.77 0.56 8.72
C ILE A 59 -3.67 1.56 9.07
N LYS A 60 -3.19 2.31 8.08
CA LYS A 60 -2.16 3.34 8.28
C LYS A 60 -2.62 4.41 9.26
N GLY A 61 -3.80 4.98 9.03
CA GLY A 61 -4.35 6.05 9.86
C GLY A 61 -4.62 5.62 11.30
N SER A 62 -5.20 4.45 11.49
CA SER A 62 -5.46 3.90 12.82
C SER A 62 -4.16 3.55 13.54
N GLY A 63 -3.18 3.01 12.82
CA GLY A 63 -1.85 2.73 13.35
C GLY A 63 -1.18 3.98 13.90
N ALA A 64 -1.23 5.06 13.13
CA ALA A 64 -0.70 6.37 13.56
C ALA A 64 -1.41 6.88 14.83
N MET A 65 -2.74 6.76 14.87
CA MET A 65 -3.56 7.25 15.99
C MET A 65 -3.22 6.53 17.31
N PHE A 66 -2.94 5.24 17.26
CA PHE A 66 -2.65 4.42 18.45
C PHE A 66 -1.16 4.19 18.72
N GLY A 67 -0.27 4.92 18.04
CA GLY A 67 1.16 4.90 18.29
C GLY A 67 1.93 3.73 17.65
N PHE A 68 1.33 3.02 16.70
CA PHE A 68 1.98 1.94 15.95
C PHE A 68 2.73 2.52 14.74
N SER A 69 3.81 3.26 15.02
CA SER A 69 4.58 3.97 13.99
C SER A 69 5.22 3.05 12.96
N GLU A 70 5.60 1.83 13.33
CA GLU A 70 6.17 0.84 12.42
C GLU A 70 5.13 0.34 11.41
N ILE A 71 3.91 0.06 11.88
CA ILE A 71 2.78 -0.35 11.02
C ILE A 71 2.40 0.80 10.08
N GLU A 72 2.32 2.02 10.60
CA GLU A 72 2.06 3.21 9.79
C GLU A 72 3.07 3.36 8.66
N SER A 73 4.35 3.33 8.98
CA SER A 73 5.44 3.50 8.03
C SER A 73 5.48 2.39 6.98
N PHE A 74 5.33 1.16 7.40
CA PHE A 74 5.32 0.00 6.50
C PHE A 74 4.12 0.03 5.56
N THR A 75 2.93 0.25 6.10
CA THR A 75 1.67 0.30 5.33
C THR A 75 1.67 1.46 4.34
N HIS A 76 2.30 2.57 4.68
CA HIS A 76 2.41 3.74 3.81
C HIS A 76 3.03 3.41 2.45
N HIS A 77 4.06 2.56 2.42
CA HIS A 77 4.70 2.15 1.16
C HIS A 77 3.75 1.39 0.25
N ILE A 78 2.90 0.55 0.83
CA ILE A 78 1.92 -0.24 0.08
C ILE A 78 0.78 0.65 -0.40
N GLU A 79 0.30 1.55 0.45
CA GLU A 79 -0.71 2.55 0.09
C GLU A 79 -0.25 3.40 -1.09
N ASN A 80 1.00 3.85 -1.09
CA ASN A 80 1.57 4.63 -2.20
C ASN A 80 1.54 3.85 -3.51
N ALA A 81 1.82 2.56 -3.49
CA ALA A 81 1.74 1.71 -4.67
C ALA A 81 0.30 1.66 -5.21
N PHE A 82 -0.69 1.48 -4.35
CA PHE A 82 -2.09 1.45 -4.75
C PHE A 82 -2.62 2.83 -5.17
N ASP A 83 -2.07 3.90 -4.65
CA ASP A 83 -2.36 5.25 -5.13
C ASP A 83 -1.92 5.41 -6.59
N GLN A 84 -0.73 4.91 -6.95
CA GLN A 84 -0.22 4.89 -8.32
C GLN A 84 -1.06 3.97 -9.23
N VAL A 85 -1.51 2.84 -8.72
CA VAL A 85 -2.41 1.94 -9.45
C VAL A 85 -3.75 2.64 -9.73
N ARG A 86 -4.30 3.31 -8.75
CA ARG A 86 -5.55 4.06 -8.88
C ARG A 86 -5.45 5.17 -9.92
N ASP A 87 -4.30 5.85 -9.97
CA ASP A 87 -4.02 6.90 -10.96
C ASP A 87 -3.70 6.36 -12.35
N GLY A 88 -3.66 5.05 -12.53
CA GLY A 88 -3.37 4.39 -13.79
C GLY A 88 -1.90 4.37 -14.17
N LYS A 89 -1.00 4.71 -13.26
CA LYS A 89 0.44 4.76 -13.49
C LYS A 89 1.10 3.39 -13.43
N ILE A 90 0.57 2.49 -12.58
CA ILE A 90 1.07 1.13 -12.40
C ILE A 90 -0.09 0.16 -12.63
N PRO A 91 0.09 -0.88 -13.48
CA PRO A 91 -0.93 -1.91 -13.65
C PRO A 91 -0.93 -2.89 -12.48
N VAL A 92 -2.07 -3.51 -12.23
CA VAL A 92 -2.18 -4.64 -11.29
C VAL A 92 -1.64 -5.88 -11.99
N THR A 93 -0.49 -6.35 -11.53
CA THR A 93 0.17 -7.55 -12.04
C THR A 93 0.10 -8.69 -11.02
N PRO A 94 0.29 -9.95 -11.43
CA PRO A 94 0.42 -11.05 -10.45
C PRO A 94 1.51 -10.82 -9.43
N ASP A 95 2.62 -10.19 -9.81
CA ASP A 95 3.72 -9.84 -8.91
C ASP A 95 3.29 -8.81 -7.86
N LEU A 96 2.53 -7.79 -8.26
CA LEU A 96 1.99 -6.81 -7.32
C LEU A 96 1.03 -7.45 -6.33
N ILE A 97 0.17 -8.34 -6.78
CA ILE A 97 -0.78 -9.07 -5.93
C ILE A 97 -0.01 -9.94 -4.92
N ALA A 98 0.98 -10.72 -5.38
CA ALA A 98 1.79 -11.56 -4.53
C ALA A 98 2.55 -10.75 -3.48
N LEU A 99 3.12 -9.62 -3.89
CA LEU A 99 3.85 -8.72 -2.99
C LEU A 99 2.91 -8.08 -1.95
N THR A 100 1.70 -7.71 -2.35
CA THR A 100 0.69 -7.16 -1.46
C THR A 100 0.21 -8.19 -0.44
N LEU A 101 0.05 -9.45 -0.85
CA LEU A 101 -0.29 -10.55 0.08
C LEU A 101 0.84 -10.82 1.07
N ALA A 102 2.10 -10.74 0.63
CA ALA A 102 3.25 -10.85 1.53
C ALA A 102 3.26 -9.71 2.56
N ALA A 103 2.95 -8.50 2.13
CA ALA A 103 2.81 -7.33 3.02
C ALA A 103 1.64 -7.49 3.99
N HIS A 104 0.51 -8.02 3.53
CA HIS A 104 -0.65 -8.35 4.35
C HIS A 104 -0.25 -9.29 5.50
N ASP A 105 0.45 -10.37 5.18
CA ASP A 105 0.91 -11.32 6.20
C ASP A 105 1.87 -10.68 7.19
N GLN A 106 2.74 -9.81 6.70
CA GLN A 106 3.70 -9.10 7.55
C GLN A 106 3.00 -8.11 8.51
N ILE A 107 2.00 -7.38 8.04
CA ILE A 107 1.19 -6.49 8.89
C ILE A 107 0.48 -7.32 9.97
N GLY A 108 -0.08 -8.47 9.60
CA GLY A 108 -0.70 -9.39 10.55
C GLY A 108 0.24 -9.79 11.69
N LYS A 109 1.48 -10.12 11.36
CA LYS A 109 2.52 -10.43 12.35
C LYS A 109 2.85 -9.24 13.24
N MET A 110 2.96 -8.05 12.64
CA MET A 110 3.22 -6.81 13.40
C MET A 110 2.11 -6.47 14.38
N LEU A 111 0.87 -6.83 14.06
CA LEU A 111 -0.29 -6.65 14.95
C LEU A 111 -0.27 -7.62 16.14
N ASP A 112 0.17 -8.86 15.92
CA ASP A 112 0.17 -9.90 16.93
C ASP A 112 1.37 -9.84 17.90
N SER A 113 2.47 -9.22 17.46
CA SER A 113 3.71 -9.20 18.22
C SER A 113 4.06 -7.77 18.67
N THR A 114 4.41 -7.64 19.95
CA THR A 114 4.86 -6.37 20.53
C THR A 114 6.31 -6.06 20.17
N HIS A 115 7.05 -7.05 19.70
CA HIS A 115 8.46 -6.88 19.29
C HIS A 115 8.73 -7.67 18.01
N SER A 116 9.23 -6.99 17.01
CA SER A 116 9.69 -7.61 15.78
C SER A 116 11.10 -8.20 16.01
N ASP A 117 11.30 -9.44 15.62
CA ASP A 117 12.64 -10.04 15.63
C ASP A 117 13.43 -9.60 14.38
N GLU A 118 14.73 -9.96 14.31
CA GLU A 118 15.59 -9.60 13.18
C GLU A 118 15.05 -10.12 11.85
N ASN A 119 14.45 -11.31 11.86
CA ASN A 119 13.86 -11.94 10.69
C ASN A 119 12.66 -11.14 10.17
N ASP A 120 11.81 -10.66 11.07
CA ASP A 120 10.65 -9.83 10.74
C ASP A 120 11.09 -8.49 10.16
N LEU A 121 12.10 -7.85 10.76
CA LEU A 121 12.64 -6.58 10.29
C LEU A 121 13.27 -6.72 8.89
N GLN A 122 13.99 -7.82 8.66
CA GLN A 122 14.57 -8.11 7.35
C GLN A 122 13.48 -8.31 6.30
N LYS A 123 12.44 -9.04 6.63
CA LYS A 123 11.31 -9.30 5.74
C LYS A 123 10.55 -8.02 5.41
N GLN A 124 10.33 -7.16 6.40
CA GLN A 124 9.74 -5.83 6.20
C GLN A 124 10.58 -4.99 5.22
N ALA A 125 11.89 -4.97 5.40
CA ALA A 125 12.81 -4.25 4.53
C ALA A 125 12.79 -4.79 3.09
N GLU A 126 12.77 -6.10 2.91
CA GLU A 126 12.69 -6.74 1.59
C GLU A 126 11.39 -6.35 0.86
N ILE A 127 10.26 -6.41 1.54
CA ILE A 127 8.94 -6.04 0.98
C ILE A 127 8.92 -4.55 0.64
N THR A 128 9.38 -3.70 1.53
CA THR A 128 9.47 -2.25 1.31
C THR A 128 10.34 -1.92 0.09
N ASN A 129 11.50 -2.56 -0.03
CA ASN A 129 12.41 -2.37 -1.15
C ASN A 129 11.78 -2.85 -2.48
N ALA A 130 11.03 -3.95 -2.45
CA ALA A 130 10.33 -4.45 -3.62
C ALA A 130 9.26 -3.46 -4.11
N PHE A 131 8.50 -2.84 -3.21
CA PHE A 131 7.55 -1.79 -3.57
C PHE A 131 8.25 -0.54 -4.12
N LYS A 132 9.35 -0.13 -3.52
CA LYS A 132 10.16 1.00 -4.03
C LYS A 132 10.68 0.74 -5.45
N LYS A 133 11.12 -0.48 -5.74
CA LYS A 133 11.58 -0.87 -7.08
C LYS A 133 10.45 -0.82 -8.11
N LEU A 134 9.25 -1.26 -7.75
CA LEU A 134 8.08 -1.17 -8.62
C LEU A 134 7.76 0.29 -8.98
N LEU A 135 7.78 1.17 -8.00
CA LEU A 135 7.54 2.60 -8.20
C LEU A 135 8.64 3.26 -9.03
N ALA A 136 9.89 2.88 -8.84
CA ALA A 136 11.03 3.42 -9.59
C ALA A 136 11.03 2.97 -11.05
N LYS A 137 10.60 1.74 -11.35
CA LYS A 137 10.48 1.22 -12.72
C LYS A 137 9.51 2.02 -13.56
N ASP A 138 8.39 2.41 -12.96
CA ASP A 138 7.37 3.20 -13.64
C ASP A 138 7.89 4.57 -14.06
N VAL A 139 8.60 5.26 -13.17
CA VAL A 139 9.20 6.57 -13.45
C VAL A 139 10.21 6.47 -14.61
N SER A 140 11.01 5.41 -14.68
CA SER A 140 11.99 5.24 -15.74
C SER A 140 11.34 4.90 -17.09
N GLU A 141 10.19 4.25 -17.12
CA GLU A 141 9.43 3.99 -18.35
C GLU A 141 8.73 5.26 -18.85
N GLU A 142 8.20 6.10 -17.98
CA GLU A 142 7.63 7.40 -18.34
C GLU A 142 8.69 8.31 -18.95
N GLU A 143 9.88 8.38 -18.38
CA GLU A 143 10.99 9.15 -18.94
C GLU A 143 11.43 8.63 -20.31
N ARG A 144 11.41 7.33 -20.54
CA ARG A 144 11.72 6.72 -21.83
C ARG A 144 10.69 7.06 -22.89
N THR A 145 9.41 7.01 -22.57
CA THR A 145 8.34 7.34 -23.52
C THR A 145 8.33 8.81 -23.88
N GLU A 146 8.65 9.69 -22.96
CA GLU A 146 8.80 11.13 -23.26
C GLU A 146 9.99 11.42 -24.15
N THR A 147 11.14 10.78 -23.93
CA THR A 147 12.32 10.96 -24.79
C THR A 147 12.12 10.36 -26.17
N GLU A 148 11.47 9.23 -26.30
CA GLU A 148 11.15 8.63 -27.61
C GLU A 148 10.15 9.49 -28.40
N ALA A 149 9.14 10.04 -27.74
CA ALA A 149 8.18 10.96 -28.37
C ALA A 149 8.83 12.26 -28.86
N VAL A 150 9.79 12.80 -28.13
CA VAL A 150 10.53 14.01 -28.50
C VAL A 150 11.48 13.73 -29.68
N GLU A 151 12.16 12.59 -29.70
CA GLU A 151 13.02 12.21 -30.82
C GLU A 151 12.24 11.97 -32.10
N ASP A 152 11.08 11.33 -32.02
CA ASP A 152 10.20 11.11 -33.16
C ASP A 152 9.63 12.41 -33.68
N SER A 153 9.30 13.35 -32.83
CA SER A 153 8.88 14.69 -33.17
C SER A 153 9.99 15.50 -33.91
N LYS A 154 11.23 15.35 -33.48
CA LYS A 154 12.40 15.97 -34.12
C LYS A 154 12.68 15.37 -35.49
N ARG A 155 12.49 14.06 -35.65
CA ARG A 155 12.68 13.39 -36.96
C ARG A 155 11.61 13.79 -37.98
N SER A 156 10.37 13.94 -37.55
CA SER A 156 9.29 14.37 -38.40
C SER A 156 9.36 15.88 -38.75
N ALA A 157 10.07 16.64 -37.97
CA ALA A 157 10.32 18.07 -38.20
C ALA A 157 11.57 18.33 -39.05
N ASP A 158 12.27 17.27 -39.44
CA ASP A 158 13.43 17.37 -40.31
C ASP A 158 12.98 17.32 -41.76
N PRO A 159 12.84 18.41 -42.50
CA PRO A 159 12.21 18.40 -43.62
C PRO A 159 12.69 18.87 -44.74
N LEU A 160 12.57 18.84 -44.91
CA LEU A 160 12.40 19.13 -45.67
C LEU A 160 12.94 19.76 -46.38
N THR A 161 13.45 19.91 -46.43
CA THR A 161 13.90 20.29 -46.95
C THR A 161 13.99 20.43 -48.03
N TYR A 162 13.85 20.84 -48.61
CA TYR A 162 13.87 21.17 -49.39
C TYR A 162 14.27 21.50 -50.38
N ARG A 163 14.06 21.65 -51.03
CA ARG A 163 14.34 21.81 -51.98
C ARG A 163 13.99 22.51 -52.79
N ILE A 164 14.23 22.93 -53.11
CA ILE A 164 13.94 23.74 -54.04
C ILE A 164 13.96 23.65 -55.35
#